data_5c9352a155b0c69971dd10c49d63b254
#
_entry.id   5c9352a155b0c69971dd10c49d63b254
#
_cell.length_a   1.000
_cell.length_b   1.000
_cell.length_c   1.000
_cell.angle_alpha   90.00
_cell.angle_beta   90.00
_cell.angle_gamma   90.00
#
_symmetry.space_group_name_H-M   'P 1'
#
loop_
_entity.id
_entity.type
_entity.pdbx_description
1 polymer ?
#
loop_
_entity_poly.entity_id
_entity_poly.type
_entity_poly.pdbx_seq_one_letter_code
_entity_poly.pdbx_strand_id
1 'polypeptide(L)'
;MDRWDDREKAWDDQEKALDDQEKALELHNDGVDFFEQEKFVEALACFNASILLNPEEEDTWCFKGVILFGQEKFQESITCFDEAIRIYPEFAFALNHRGAAMLHLEQFEGTIFYFNKAIRLDPEFANAWHNKGMVLYESAEYEEAIACYDNAIRLNPEYDDTWHKKGMALYYIREFDEAIKCYSQAIMLNSDSPDSWHNKGMTFEQLGKPAEAATCYDQAIRLKSHLKS
;
A
#
# COMPACT_ATOMS: atom_id res chain seq x y z
N MET A 1 -35.77 5.25 -46.91
CA MET A 1 -35.88 6.29 -45.87
C MET A 1 -35.00 5.93 -44.67
N ASP A 2 -34.73 4.66 -44.40
CA ASP A 2 -34.09 4.16 -43.16
C ASP A 2 -32.55 4.38 -43.04
N ARG A 3 -31.85 4.64 -44.16
CA ARG A 3 -30.37 4.72 -44.16
C ARG A 3 -29.80 6.08 -43.77
N TRP A 4 -30.59 7.13 -43.79
CA TRP A 4 -30.20 8.48 -43.37
C TRP A 4 -30.45 8.66 -41.85
N ASP A 5 -31.60 8.20 -41.38
CA ASP A 5 -31.97 8.22 -39.96
C ASP A 5 -30.96 7.43 -39.09
N ASP A 6 -30.48 6.26 -39.56
CA ASP A 6 -29.48 5.46 -38.92
C ASP A 6 -28.10 6.18 -38.81
N ARG A 7 -27.75 6.98 -39.83
CA ARG A 7 -26.51 7.76 -39.83
C ARG A 7 -26.58 8.96 -38.91
N GLU A 8 -27.66 9.69 -38.91
CA GLU A 8 -27.88 10.85 -38.05
C GLU A 8 -27.87 10.41 -36.58
N LYS A 9 -28.57 9.35 -36.26
CA LYS A 9 -28.54 8.76 -34.93
C LYS A 9 -27.14 8.29 -34.51
N ALA A 10 -26.36 7.69 -35.40
CA ALA A 10 -24.99 7.27 -35.11
C ALA A 10 -24.06 8.47 -34.86
N TRP A 11 -24.30 9.61 -35.52
CA TRP A 11 -23.55 10.85 -35.27
C TRP A 11 -23.91 11.45 -33.90
N ASP A 12 -25.20 11.52 -33.56
CA ASP A 12 -25.69 12.02 -32.27
C ASP A 12 -25.19 11.15 -31.12
N ASP A 13 -25.20 9.83 -31.27
CA ASP A 13 -24.67 8.89 -30.28
C ASP A 13 -23.15 9.05 -30.11
N GLN A 14 -22.41 9.33 -31.18
CA GLN A 14 -20.96 9.56 -31.14
C GLN A 14 -20.62 10.93 -30.52
N GLU A 15 -21.34 11.99 -30.83
CA GLU A 15 -21.18 13.32 -30.25
C GLU A 15 -21.44 13.26 -28.73
N LYS A 16 -22.53 12.60 -28.34
CA LYS A 16 -22.83 12.39 -26.92
C LYS A 16 -21.75 11.59 -26.20
N ALA A 17 -21.18 10.55 -26.81
CA ALA A 17 -20.12 9.75 -26.23
C ALA A 17 -18.83 10.57 -26.00
N LEU A 18 -18.53 11.52 -26.90
CA LEU A 18 -17.42 12.45 -26.75
C LEU A 18 -17.64 13.43 -25.57
N ASP A 19 -18.85 14.02 -25.50
CA ASP A 19 -19.22 14.92 -24.41
C ASP A 19 -19.15 14.19 -23.06
N ASP A 20 -19.62 12.94 -22.99
CA ASP A 20 -19.57 12.13 -21.78
C ASP A 20 -18.11 11.81 -21.39
N GLN A 21 -17.20 11.57 -22.36
CA GLN A 21 -15.77 11.35 -22.10
C GLN A 21 -15.07 12.63 -21.59
N GLU A 22 -15.33 13.79 -22.23
CA GLU A 22 -14.76 15.07 -21.78
C GLU A 22 -15.21 15.39 -20.33
N LYS A 23 -16.50 15.22 -20.06
CA LYS A 23 -17.04 15.43 -18.72
C LYS A 23 -16.52 14.42 -17.70
N ALA A 24 -16.30 13.17 -18.09
CA ALA A 24 -15.69 12.17 -17.22
C ALA A 24 -14.27 12.58 -16.83
N LEU A 25 -13.49 13.10 -17.79
CA LEU A 25 -12.14 13.58 -17.54
C LEU A 25 -12.11 14.82 -16.64
N GLU A 26 -13.03 15.79 -16.83
CA GLU A 26 -13.16 16.93 -15.92
C GLU A 26 -13.44 16.47 -14.49
N LEU A 27 -14.40 15.56 -14.31
CA LEU A 27 -14.74 15.00 -13.00
C LEU A 27 -13.60 14.21 -12.40
N HIS A 28 -12.81 13.47 -13.20
CA HIS A 28 -11.60 12.82 -12.74
C HIS A 28 -10.61 13.84 -12.18
N ASN A 29 -10.31 14.89 -12.94
CA ASN A 29 -9.36 15.94 -12.53
C ASN A 29 -9.84 16.67 -11.26
N ASP A 30 -11.12 17.03 -11.17
CA ASP A 30 -11.70 17.60 -9.96
C ASP A 30 -11.55 16.64 -8.77
N GLY A 31 -11.73 15.34 -8.99
CA GLY A 31 -11.54 14.30 -8.00
C GLY A 31 -10.09 14.22 -7.52
N VAL A 32 -9.12 14.34 -8.40
CA VAL A 32 -7.68 14.38 -8.07
C VAL A 32 -7.37 15.64 -7.27
N ASP A 33 -7.88 16.80 -7.67
CA ASP A 33 -7.70 18.05 -6.94
C ASP A 33 -8.26 17.98 -5.50
N PHE A 34 -9.43 17.36 -5.33
CA PHE A 34 -9.99 17.12 -4.00
C PHE A 34 -9.17 16.09 -3.20
N PHE A 35 -8.65 15.06 -3.86
CA PHE A 35 -7.79 14.06 -3.23
C PHE A 35 -6.50 14.68 -2.68
N GLU A 36 -5.83 15.55 -3.45
CA GLU A 36 -4.64 16.28 -3.02
C GLU A 36 -4.91 17.24 -1.84
N GLN A 37 -6.15 17.73 -1.73
CA GLN A 37 -6.61 18.55 -0.61
C GLN A 37 -7.11 17.72 0.59
N GLU A 38 -6.98 16.38 0.56
CA GLU A 38 -7.50 15.44 1.56
C GLU A 38 -9.02 15.49 1.75
N LYS A 39 -9.75 16.04 0.78
CA LYS A 39 -11.23 16.11 0.75
C LYS A 39 -11.80 14.83 0.14
N PHE A 40 -11.64 13.72 0.86
CA PHE A 40 -11.93 12.39 0.33
C PHE A 40 -13.42 12.13 0.03
N VAL A 41 -14.34 12.82 0.67
CA VAL A 41 -15.79 12.69 0.39
C VAL A 41 -16.12 13.30 -0.97
N GLU A 42 -15.61 14.50 -1.24
CA GLU A 42 -15.77 15.21 -2.48
C GLU A 42 -15.06 14.48 -3.63
N ALA A 43 -13.83 14.02 -3.39
CA ALA A 43 -13.08 13.21 -4.33
C ALA A 43 -13.84 11.94 -4.76
N LEU A 44 -14.40 11.18 -3.79
CA LEU A 44 -15.22 10.00 -4.08
C LEU A 44 -16.47 10.33 -4.90
N ALA A 45 -17.11 11.47 -4.65
CA ALA A 45 -18.28 11.90 -5.42
C ALA A 45 -17.89 12.16 -6.87
N CYS A 46 -16.78 12.85 -7.12
CA CYS A 46 -16.25 13.13 -8.45
C CYS A 46 -15.83 11.83 -9.17
N PHE A 47 -15.06 10.95 -8.53
CA PHE A 47 -14.65 9.67 -9.13
C PHE A 47 -15.85 8.77 -9.44
N ASN A 48 -16.85 8.71 -8.57
CA ASN A 48 -18.07 7.94 -8.86
C ASN A 48 -18.83 8.50 -10.07
N ALA A 49 -18.92 9.83 -10.20
CA ALA A 49 -19.57 10.46 -11.35
C ALA A 49 -18.77 10.25 -12.64
N SER A 50 -17.43 10.34 -12.57
CA SER A 50 -16.54 10.05 -13.70
C SER A 50 -16.70 8.59 -14.18
N ILE A 51 -16.69 7.62 -13.28
CA ILE A 51 -16.88 6.18 -13.58
C ILE A 51 -18.24 5.90 -14.24
N LEU A 52 -19.28 6.62 -13.86
CA LEU A 52 -20.60 6.47 -14.48
C LEU A 52 -20.63 6.92 -15.95
N LEU A 53 -19.82 7.90 -16.32
CA LEU A 53 -19.71 8.42 -17.68
C LEU A 53 -18.69 7.64 -18.51
N ASN A 54 -17.54 7.32 -17.92
CA ASN A 54 -16.47 6.52 -18.53
C ASN A 54 -15.95 5.47 -17.55
N PRO A 55 -16.43 4.22 -17.59
CA PRO A 55 -15.96 3.15 -16.72
C PRO A 55 -14.60 2.54 -17.13
N GLU A 56 -14.04 2.92 -18.29
CA GLU A 56 -12.81 2.35 -18.84
C GLU A 56 -11.57 3.23 -18.55
N GLU A 57 -11.62 4.03 -17.49
CA GLU A 57 -10.50 4.84 -17.03
C GLU A 57 -9.89 4.22 -15.77
N GLU A 58 -8.73 3.56 -15.92
CA GLU A 58 -8.06 2.81 -14.85
C GLU A 58 -7.64 3.67 -13.68
N ASP A 59 -7.16 4.90 -13.92
CA ASP A 59 -6.69 5.80 -12.88
C ASP A 59 -7.84 6.22 -11.96
N THR A 60 -9.04 6.46 -12.50
CA THR A 60 -10.21 6.83 -11.71
C THR A 60 -10.59 5.73 -10.72
N TRP A 61 -10.60 4.46 -11.19
CA TRP A 61 -10.81 3.32 -10.31
C TRP A 61 -9.71 3.19 -9.26
N CYS A 62 -8.46 3.45 -9.65
CA CYS A 62 -7.31 3.35 -8.77
C CYS A 62 -7.38 4.38 -7.64
N PHE A 63 -7.63 5.66 -7.93
CA PHE A 63 -7.80 6.71 -6.92
C PHE A 63 -8.95 6.41 -5.95
N LYS A 64 -10.09 5.96 -6.47
CA LYS A 64 -11.22 5.52 -5.64
C LYS A 64 -10.79 4.37 -4.72
N GLY A 65 -10.06 3.39 -5.25
CA GLY A 65 -9.53 2.27 -4.48
C GLY A 65 -8.60 2.71 -3.35
N VAL A 66 -7.71 3.68 -3.60
CA VAL A 66 -6.80 4.25 -2.60
C VAL A 66 -7.56 4.93 -1.46
N ILE A 67 -8.58 5.72 -1.77
CA ILE A 67 -9.42 6.36 -0.72
C ILE A 67 -10.12 5.30 0.13
N LEU A 68 -10.71 4.30 -0.50
CA LEU A 68 -11.41 3.22 0.21
C LEU A 68 -10.45 2.39 1.07
N PHE A 69 -9.22 2.16 0.59
CA PHE A 69 -8.15 1.53 1.37
C PHE A 69 -7.83 2.35 2.63
N GLY A 70 -7.62 3.66 2.49
CA GLY A 70 -7.38 4.56 3.62
C GLY A 70 -8.55 4.66 4.61
N GLN A 71 -9.78 4.35 4.16
CA GLN A 71 -10.97 4.22 5.01
C GLN A 71 -11.14 2.81 5.60
N GLU A 72 -10.14 1.92 5.45
CA GLU A 72 -10.18 0.52 5.90
C GLU A 72 -11.29 -0.33 5.24
N LYS A 73 -11.87 0.14 4.13
CA LYS A 73 -12.87 -0.58 3.33
C LYS A 73 -12.18 -1.49 2.32
N PHE A 74 -11.38 -2.42 2.84
CA PHE A 74 -10.45 -3.23 2.04
C PHE A 74 -11.15 -4.04 0.95
N GLN A 75 -12.32 -4.62 1.22
CA GLN A 75 -13.04 -5.41 0.21
C GLN A 75 -13.56 -4.54 -0.95
N GLU A 76 -14.04 -3.33 -0.65
CA GLU A 76 -14.48 -2.38 -1.68
C GLU A 76 -13.29 -1.85 -2.47
N SER A 77 -12.15 -1.61 -1.80
CA SER A 77 -10.92 -1.16 -2.47
C SER A 77 -10.38 -2.23 -3.43
N ILE A 78 -10.40 -3.52 -3.04
CA ILE A 78 -10.05 -4.64 -3.92
C ILE A 78 -10.88 -4.61 -5.21
N THR A 79 -12.20 -4.38 -5.09
CA THR A 79 -13.08 -4.30 -6.26
C THR A 79 -12.65 -3.18 -7.22
N CYS A 80 -12.26 -2.02 -6.68
CA CYS A 80 -11.78 -0.92 -7.49
C CYS A 80 -10.43 -1.24 -8.17
N PHE A 81 -9.49 -1.85 -7.44
CA PHE A 81 -8.21 -2.27 -8.04
C PHE A 81 -8.40 -3.40 -9.06
N ASP A 82 -9.37 -4.30 -8.87
CA ASP A 82 -9.70 -5.32 -9.87
C ASP A 82 -10.18 -4.71 -11.18
N GLU A 83 -11.02 -3.66 -11.13
CA GLU A 83 -11.45 -2.94 -12.32
C GLU A 83 -10.26 -2.20 -12.99
N ALA A 84 -9.43 -1.51 -12.21
CA ALA A 84 -8.24 -0.87 -12.75
C ALA A 84 -7.30 -1.87 -13.44
N ILE A 85 -7.08 -3.06 -12.83
CA ILE A 85 -6.25 -4.14 -13.41
C ILE A 85 -6.93 -4.80 -14.61
N ARG A 86 -8.27 -4.89 -14.65
CA ARG A 86 -9.03 -5.37 -15.81
C ARG A 86 -8.79 -4.47 -17.03
N ILE A 87 -8.81 -3.14 -16.82
CA ILE A 87 -8.62 -2.15 -17.88
C ILE A 87 -7.14 -2.11 -18.28
N TYR A 88 -6.24 -1.98 -17.30
CA TYR A 88 -4.81 -1.95 -17.54
C TYR A 88 -4.09 -3.06 -16.73
N PRO A 89 -3.88 -4.25 -17.33
CA PRO A 89 -3.30 -5.40 -16.62
C PRO A 89 -1.84 -5.22 -16.14
N GLU A 90 -1.13 -4.23 -16.68
CA GLU A 90 0.27 -3.92 -16.33
C GLU A 90 0.38 -2.74 -15.35
N PHE A 91 -0.67 -2.43 -14.61
CA PHE A 91 -0.71 -1.35 -13.63
C PHE A 91 -0.05 -1.81 -12.30
N ALA A 92 1.26 -1.63 -12.18
CA ALA A 92 2.04 -2.08 -11.02
C ALA A 92 1.50 -1.51 -9.70
N PHE A 93 1.07 -0.24 -9.69
CA PHE A 93 0.51 0.43 -8.52
C PHE A 93 -0.79 -0.24 -8.06
N ALA A 94 -1.74 -0.48 -8.96
CA ALA A 94 -3.01 -1.14 -8.62
C ALA A 94 -2.79 -2.59 -8.14
N LEU A 95 -1.87 -3.32 -8.77
CA LEU A 95 -1.48 -4.67 -8.35
C LEU A 95 -0.94 -4.68 -6.91
N ASN A 96 -0.03 -3.76 -6.58
CA ASN A 96 0.51 -3.65 -5.24
C ASN A 96 -0.58 -3.32 -4.20
N HIS A 97 -1.45 -2.34 -4.48
CA HIS A 97 -2.49 -1.93 -3.53
C HIS A 97 -3.57 -2.99 -3.36
N ARG A 98 -3.90 -3.73 -4.43
CA ARG A 98 -4.77 -4.91 -4.33
C ARG A 98 -4.18 -5.95 -3.38
N GLY A 99 -2.90 -6.28 -3.57
CA GLY A 99 -2.19 -7.21 -2.68
C GLY A 99 -2.16 -6.70 -1.24
N ALA A 100 -1.90 -5.40 -1.02
CA ALA A 100 -1.91 -4.79 0.31
C ALA A 100 -3.29 -4.88 0.98
N ALA A 101 -4.38 -4.66 0.24
CA ALA A 101 -5.73 -4.79 0.77
C ALA A 101 -6.06 -6.26 1.15
N MET A 102 -5.62 -7.22 0.35
CA MET A 102 -5.73 -8.66 0.70
C MET A 102 -4.96 -9.00 1.97
N LEU A 103 -3.76 -8.43 2.15
CA LEU A 103 -2.93 -8.64 3.33
C LEU A 103 -3.62 -8.12 4.59
N HIS A 104 -4.27 -6.94 4.53
CA HIS A 104 -5.07 -6.41 5.64
C HIS A 104 -6.30 -7.27 5.98
N LEU A 105 -6.82 -8.02 5.02
CA LEU A 105 -7.90 -9.00 5.24
C LEU A 105 -7.37 -10.38 5.64
N GLU A 106 -6.06 -10.52 5.92
CA GLU A 106 -5.38 -11.78 6.24
C GLU A 106 -5.56 -12.87 5.14
N GLN A 107 -5.78 -12.44 3.89
CA GLN A 107 -5.92 -13.30 2.73
C GLN A 107 -4.56 -13.56 2.11
N PHE A 108 -3.72 -14.36 2.75
CA PHE A 108 -2.33 -14.59 2.31
C PHE A 108 -2.24 -15.42 1.02
N GLU A 109 -3.19 -16.34 0.80
CA GLU A 109 -3.20 -17.19 -0.38
C GLU A 109 -3.34 -16.37 -1.66
N GLY A 110 -2.40 -16.53 -2.58
CA GLY A 110 -2.36 -15.81 -3.84
C GLY A 110 -1.89 -14.35 -3.77
N THR A 111 -1.77 -13.75 -2.57
CA THR A 111 -1.36 -12.34 -2.42
C THR A 111 0.05 -12.09 -2.97
N ILE A 112 0.97 -13.01 -2.75
CA ILE A 112 2.35 -12.92 -3.25
C ILE A 112 2.43 -12.83 -4.79
N PHE A 113 1.44 -13.35 -5.51
CA PHE A 113 1.34 -13.23 -6.97
C PHE A 113 1.26 -11.77 -7.42
N TYR A 114 0.46 -10.95 -6.73
CA TYR A 114 0.26 -9.54 -7.08
C TYR A 114 1.54 -8.73 -6.85
N PHE A 115 2.23 -8.95 -5.74
CA PHE A 115 3.51 -8.30 -5.46
C PHE A 115 4.60 -8.74 -6.45
N ASN A 116 4.68 -10.02 -6.77
CA ASN A 116 5.62 -10.51 -7.79
C ASN A 116 5.36 -9.90 -9.16
N LYS A 117 4.08 -9.71 -9.54
CA LYS A 117 3.71 -9.07 -10.79
C LYS A 117 4.05 -7.58 -10.77
N ALA A 118 3.77 -6.87 -9.68
CA ALA A 118 4.14 -5.47 -9.50
C ALA A 118 5.65 -5.25 -9.59
N ILE A 119 6.46 -6.07 -8.88
CA ILE A 119 7.93 -6.03 -8.91
C ILE A 119 8.49 -6.33 -10.30
N ARG A 120 7.88 -7.26 -11.03
CA ARG A 120 8.33 -7.57 -12.40
C ARG A 120 8.09 -6.40 -13.36
N LEU A 121 6.99 -5.66 -13.18
CA LEU A 121 6.64 -4.48 -13.97
C LEU A 121 7.47 -3.27 -13.59
N ASP A 122 7.67 -3.09 -12.28
CA ASP A 122 8.49 -2.02 -11.72
C ASP A 122 9.42 -2.59 -10.62
N PRO A 123 10.66 -2.97 -10.97
CA PRO A 123 11.64 -3.48 -10.00
C PRO A 123 12.10 -2.46 -8.95
N GLU A 124 11.84 -1.16 -9.19
CA GLU A 124 12.18 -0.07 -8.27
C GLU A 124 11.02 0.33 -7.34
N PHE A 125 9.91 -0.38 -7.40
CA PHE A 125 8.76 -0.14 -6.54
C PHE A 125 9.02 -0.68 -5.12
N ALA A 126 9.64 0.14 -4.27
CA ALA A 126 10.03 -0.23 -2.90
C ALA A 126 8.88 -0.84 -2.07
N ASN A 127 7.67 -0.26 -2.17
CA ASN A 127 6.51 -0.73 -1.42
C ASN A 127 6.09 -2.16 -1.81
N ALA A 128 6.26 -2.55 -3.07
CA ALA A 128 5.94 -3.91 -3.50
C ALA A 128 6.92 -4.94 -2.90
N TRP A 129 8.20 -4.59 -2.78
CA TRP A 129 9.19 -5.40 -2.09
C TRP A 129 8.90 -5.50 -0.59
N HIS A 130 8.57 -4.38 0.07
CA HIS A 130 8.17 -4.35 1.47
C HIS A 130 6.96 -5.25 1.74
N ASN A 131 5.87 -5.06 0.98
CA ASN A 131 4.64 -5.83 1.14
C ASN A 131 4.82 -7.32 0.85
N LYS A 132 5.65 -7.68 -0.13
CA LYS A 132 6.04 -9.08 -0.37
C LYS A 132 6.76 -9.65 0.84
N GLY A 133 7.70 -8.90 1.43
CA GLY A 133 8.38 -9.29 2.66
C GLY A 133 7.41 -9.53 3.82
N MET A 134 6.35 -8.73 3.95
CA MET A 134 5.32 -8.93 4.97
C MET A 134 4.59 -10.27 4.79
N VAL A 135 4.18 -10.62 3.57
CA VAL A 135 3.52 -11.93 3.31
C VAL A 135 4.44 -13.09 3.65
N LEU A 136 5.71 -13.01 3.24
CA LEU A 136 6.71 -14.05 3.54
C LEU A 136 6.97 -14.16 5.04
N TYR A 137 7.01 -13.04 5.76
CA TYR A 137 7.14 -13.02 7.21
C TYR A 137 5.96 -13.73 7.89
N GLU A 138 4.72 -13.44 7.49
CA GLU A 138 3.52 -14.10 8.03
C GLU A 138 3.48 -15.59 7.69
N SER A 139 4.12 -16.00 6.59
CA SER A 139 4.30 -17.41 6.20
C SER A 139 5.47 -18.09 6.92
N ALA A 140 6.16 -17.38 7.82
CA ALA A 140 7.38 -17.82 8.51
C ALA A 140 8.59 -18.12 7.57
N GLU A 141 8.57 -17.56 6.34
CA GLU A 141 9.66 -17.62 5.37
C GLU A 141 10.60 -16.41 5.62
N TYR A 142 11.29 -16.42 6.78
CA TYR A 142 11.98 -15.25 7.32
C TYR A 142 13.19 -14.83 6.48
N GLU A 143 13.96 -15.78 5.94
CA GLU A 143 15.14 -15.50 5.11
C GLU A 143 14.73 -14.81 3.79
N GLU A 144 13.66 -15.29 3.17
CA GLU A 144 13.11 -14.68 1.95
C GLU A 144 12.49 -13.31 2.24
N ALA A 145 11.84 -13.16 3.40
CA ALA A 145 11.32 -11.87 3.86
C ALA A 145 12.44 -10.84 4.03
N ILE A 146 13.56 -11.23 4.68
CA ILE A 146 14.74 -10.39 4.85
C ILE A 146 15.28 -9.93 3.49
N ALA A 147 15.40 -10.84 2.51
CA ALA A 147 15.86 -10.47 1.18
C ALA A 147 14.93 -9.46 0.48
N CYS A 148 13.62 -9.56 0.70
CA CYS A 148 12.65 -8.57 0.19
C CYS A 148 12.79 -7.23 0.89
N TYR A 149 12.93 -7.22 2.22
CA TYR A 149 13.17 -5.99 2.98
C TYR A 149 14.50 -5.33 2.61
N ASP A 150 15.54 -6.08 2.30
CA ASP A 150 16.81 -5.53 1.80
C ASP A 150 16.65 -4.78 0.48
N ASN A 151 15.84 -5.32 -0.45
CA ASN A 151 15.53 -4.61 -1.68
C ASN A 151 14.70 -3.34 -1.42
N ALA A 152 13.69 -3.42 -0.54
CA ALA A 152 12.89 -2.25 -0.17
C ALA A 152 13.75 -1.15 0.48
N ILE A 153 14.65 -1.50 1.41
CA ILE A 153 15.58 -0.59 2.07
C ILE A 153 16.56 0.04 1.07
N ARG A 154 17.09 -0.75 0.14
CA ARG A 154 17.99 -0.23 -0.92
C ARG A 154 17.30 0.85 -1.76
N LEU A 155 16.02 0.69 -2.04
CA LEU A 155 15.21 1.61 -2.85
C LEU A 155 14.69 2.80 -2.05
N ASN A 156 14.26 2.58 -0.80
CA ASN A 156 13.81 3.61 0.12
C ASN A 156 14.38 3.36 1.53
N PRO A 157 15.58 3.87 1.83
CA PRO A 157 16.24 3.66 3.12
C PRO A 157 15.61 4.44 4.29
N GLU A 158 14.73 5.40 4.00
CA GLU A 158 14.10 6.26 5.02
C GLU A 158 12.76 5.70 5.54
N TYR A 159 12.31 4.57 5.01
CA TYR A 159 11.08 3.95 5.47
C TYR A 159 11.34 3.10 6.74
N ASP A 160 11.09 3.68 7.91
CA ASP A 160 11.35 3.11 9.23
C ASP A 160 10.69 1.76 9.46
N ASP A 161 9.45 1.57 8.97
CA ASP A 161 8.72 0.32 9.14
C ASP A 161 9.43 -0.86 8.44
N THR A 162 10.06 -0.66 7.29
CA THR A 162 10.82 -1.72 6.62
C THR A 162 12.00 -2.19 7.46
N TRP A 163 12.72 -1.26 8.11
CA TRP A 163 13.79 -1.61 9.04
C TRP A 163 13.27 -2.37 10.25
N HIS A 164 12.13 -1.93 10.80
CA HIS A 164 11.46 -2.60 11.91
C HIS A 164 11.08 -4.03 11.54
N LYS A 165 10.39 -4.24 10.41
CA LYS A 165 9.96 -5.56 9.92
C LYS A 165 11.15 -6.49 9.63
N LYS A 166 12.24 -5.96 9.04
CA LYS A 166 13.47 -6.71 8.86
C LYS A 166 14.06 -7.15 10.20
N GLY A 167 14.09 -6.25 11.21
CA GLY A 167 14.52 -6.57 12.56
C GLY A 167 13.71 -7.71 13.19
N MET A 168 12.38 -7.72 12.98
CA MET A 168 11.51 -8.81 13.44
C MET A 168 11.88 -10.14 12.77
N ALA A 169 12.07 -10.18 11.45
CA ALA A 169 12.44 -11.40 10.74
C ALA A 169 13.80 -11.93 11.21
N LEU A 170 14.80 -11.06 11.39
CA LEU A 170 16.12 -11.40 11.94
C LEU A 170 16.03 -11.96 13.37
N TYR A 171 15.14 -11.42 14.19
CA TYR A 171 14.90 -11.94 15.54
C TYR A 171 14.44 -13.41 15.52
N TYR A 172 13.52 -13.76 14.60
CA TYR A 172 13.00 -15.11 14.50
C TYR A 172 14.04 -16.14 14.04
N ILE A 173 14.97 -15.74 13.16
CA ILE A 173 16.11 -16.60 12.77
C ILE A 173 17.29 -16.49 13.74
N ARG A 174 17.12 -15.78 14.87
CA ARG A 174 18.08 -15.62 15.98
C ARG A 174 19.34 -14.82 15.62
N GLU A 175 19.30 -14.02 14.58
CA GLU A 175 20.35 -13.07 14.23
C GLU A 175 20.17 -11.77 15.02
N PHE A 176 20.34 -11.90 16.37
CA PHE A 176 19.98 -10.85 17.32
C PHE A 176 20.79 -9.56 17.19
N ASP A 177 22.08 -9.65 16.89
CA ASP A 177 22.91 -8.46 16.74
C ASP A 177 22.50 -7.64 15.53
N GLU A 178 22.15 -8.29 14.40
CA GLU A 178 21.64 -7.64 13.21
C GLU A 178 20.23 -7.09 13.42
N ALA A 179 19.38 -7.80 14.17
CA ALA A 179 18.04 -7.32 14.54
C ALA A 179 18.14 -6.00 15.34
N ILE A 180 19.05 -5.92 16.32
CA ILE A 180 19.29 -4.68 17.10
C ILE A 180 19.72 -3.52 16.21
N LYS A 181 20.56 -3.77 15.19
CA LYS A 181 20.96 -2.73 14.23
C LYS A 181 19.76 -2.23 13.44
N CYS A 182 18.91 -3.14 12.94
CA CYS A 182 17.70 -2.79 12.20
C CYS A 182 16.71 -1.99 13.06
N TYR A 183 16.43 -2.42 14.30
CA TYR A 183 15.59 -1.65 15.20
C TYR A 183 16.21 -0.29 15.57
N SER A 184 17.53 -0.21 15.69
CA SER A 184 18.21 1.06 15.96
C SER A 184 18.06 2.03 14.79
N GLN A 185 18.11 1.53 13.56
CA GLN A 185 17.87 2.33 12.36
C GLN A 185 16.41 2.79 12.28
N ALA A 186 15.45 1.89 12.54
CA ALA A 186 14.03 2.25 12.61
C ALA A 186 13.77 3.36 13.64
N ILE A 187 14.36 3.25 14.83
CA ILE A 187 14.26 4.25 15.89
C ILE A 187 14.94 5.57 15.52
N MET A 188 16.05 5.53 14.78
CA MET A 188 16.72 6.74 14.30
C MET A 188 15.85 7.51 13.31
N LEU A 189 15.13 6.80 12.44
CA LEU A 189 14.20 7.38 11.46
C LEU A 189 12.89 7.84 12.12
N ASN A 190 12.39 7.05 13.07
CA ASN A 190 11.17 7.34 13.81
C ASN A 190 11.37 7.04 15.30
N SER A 191 11.77 8.07 16.06
CA SER A 191 12.04 7.97 17.49
C SER A 191 10.81 7.65 18.33
N ASP A 192 9.62 7.92 17.80
CA ASP A 192 8.34 7.81 18.49
C ASP A 192 7.65 6.45 18.26
N SER A 193 8.39 5.46 17.75
CA SER A 193 7.91 4.08 17.58
C SER A 193 8.10 3.24 18.86
N PRO A 194 7.07 3.05 19.69
CA PRO A 194 7.19 2.27 20.92
C PRO A 194 7.45 0.78 20.62
N ASP A 195 6.99 0.27 19.49
CA ASP A 195 7.15 -1.13 19.14
C ASP A 195 8.59 -1.46 18.71
N SER A 196 9.28 -0.53 18.03
CA SER A 196 10.70 -0.69 17.71
C SER A 196 11.56 -0.70 18.96
N TRP A 197 11.27 0.16 19.94
CA TRP A 197 11.92 0.14 21.24
C TRP A 197 11.65 -1.16 21.99
N HIS A 198 10.40 -1.61 22.03
CA HIS A 198 10.01 -2.84 22.72
C HIS A 198 10.73 -4.07 22.13
N ASN A 199 10.69 -4.23 20.80
CA ASN A 199 11.30 -5.36 20.11
C ASN A 199 12.84 -5.36 20.25
N LYS A 200 13.46 -4.18 20.25
CA LYS A 200 14.88 -4.04 20.58
C LYS A 200 15.19 -4.51 22.00
N GLY A 201 14.34 -4.16 22.98
CA GLY A 201 14.44 -4.63 24.36
C GLY A 201 14.34 -6.14 24.47
N MET A 202 13.34 -6.76 23.83
CA MET A 202 13.20 -8.22 23.76
C MET A 202 14.45 -8.89 23.17
N THR A 203 15.05 -8.26 22.16
CA THR A 203 16.26 -8.80 21.52
C THR A 203 17.47 -8.74 22.46
N PHE A 204 17.62 -7.66 23.26
CA PHE A 204 18.65 -7.58 24.28
C PHE A 204 18.47 -8.63 25.39
N GLU A 205 17.23 -8.97 25.76
CA GLU A 205 16.99 -10.07 26.73
C GLU A 205 17.49 -11.41 26.18
N GLN A 206 17.25 -11.70 24.88
CA GLN A 206 17.74 -12.93 24.25
C GLN A 206 19.27 -13.01 24.26
N LEU A 207 19.96 -11.88 24.24
CA LEU A 207 21.42 -11.78 24.35
C LEU A 207 21.93 -11.77 25.79
N GLY A 208 21.05 -11.86 26.82
CA GLY A 208 21.43 -11.79 28.22
C GLY A 208 21.92 -10.41 28.66
N LYS A 209 21.42 -9.34 28.07
CA LYS A 209 21.75 -7.93 28.34
C LYS A 209 20.55 -7.22 29.00
N PRO A 210 20.23 -7.54 30.28
CA PRO A 210 19.00 -7.05 30.91
C PRO A 210 19.01 -5.53 31.20
N ALA A 211 20.15 -4.90 31.37
CA ALA A 211 20.23 -3.45 31.61
C ALA A 211 19.87 -2.65 30.34
N GLU A 212 20.37 -3.10 29.20
CA GLU A 212 20.04 -2.52 27.88
C GLU A 212 18.56 -2.78 27.53
N ALA A 213 18.05 -3.97 27.83
CA ALA A 213 16.65 -4.33 27.67
C ALA A 213 15.73 -3.39 28.49
N ALA A 214 16.03 -3.21 29.79
CA ALA A 214 15.27 -2.31 30.66
C ALA A 214 15.21 -0.88 30.12
N THR A 215 16.33 -0.35 29.62
CA THR A 215 16.39 0.99 29.00
C THR A 215 15.45 1.10 27.80
N CYS A 216 15.42 0.07 26.96
CA CYS A 216 14.55 0.05 25.79
C CYS A 216 13.05 -0.04 26.19
N TYR A 217 12.71 -0.87 27.16
CA TYR A 217 11.33 -0.98 27.65
C TYR A 217 10.86 0.32 28.32
N ASP A 218 11.72 0.98 29.11
CA ASP A 218 11.38 2.28 29.71
C ASP A 218 11.02 3.32 28.65
N GLN A 219 11.76 3.37 27.54
CA GLN A 219 11.42 4.26 26.41
C GLN A 219 10.10 3.87 25.76
N ALA A 220 9.89 2.58 25.49
CA ALA A 220 8.63 2.10 24.91
C ALA A 220 7.41 2.47 25.79
N ILE A 221 7.53 2.33 27.11
CA ILE A 221 6.48 2.68 28.09
C ILE A 221 6.22 4.19 28.06
N ARG A 222 7.27 5.02 28.10
CA ARG A 222 7.14 6.48 28.04
C ARG A 222 6.38 6.92 26.79
N LEU A 223 6.77 6.41 25.62
CA LEU A 223 6.09 6.74 24.35
C LEU A 223 4.61 6.32 24.37
N LYS A 224 4.30 5.11 24.83
CA LYS A 224 2.89 4.64 24.96
C LYS A 224 2.07 5.49 25.93
N SER A 225 2.67 6.09 26.96
CA SER A 225 1.97 6.96 27.91
C SER A 225 1.63 8.32 27.29
N HIS A 226 2.50 8.85 26.43
CA HIS A 226 2.25 10.12 25.71
C HIS A 226 1.19 10.01 24.61
N LEU A 227 1.05 8.84 24.00
CA LEU A 227 0.02 8.61 22.97
C LEU A 227 -1.42 8.50 23.52
N LYS A 228 -1.56 8.35 24.86
CA LYS A 228 -2.87 8.25 25.55
C LYS A 228 -3.31 9.54 26.23
N SER A 229 -2.51 10.59 26.21
CA SER A 229 -2.80 11.91 26.77
C SER A 229 -3.21 12.89 25.69
#